data_e54693ec26826583b5f3d5f17b1bcf7e
#
_entry.id   e54693ec26826583b5f3d5f17b1bcf7e
#
_cell.length_a   1.000
_cell.length_b   1.000
_cell.length_c   1.000
_cell.angle_alpha   90.00
_cell.angle_beta   90.00
_cell.angle_gamma   90.00
#
_symmetry.space_group_name_H-M   'P 1'
#
loop_
_entity.id
_entity.type
_entity.pdbx_description
1 polymer ?
#
loop_
_entity_poly.entity_id
_entity_poly.type
_entity_poly.pdbx_seq_one_letter_code
_entity_poly.pdbx_strand_id
1 'polypeptide(L)'
;SDSTAWALLMGWLNSLRVIVAGIVLATLLGVTTGAARRSLNPLLRQLAALYVGFIRQIPLLLQLLFWYFVAFLGLPSEPFSPLGALIHLSNQGISLLGVTLSVEFAAVLLGLSVFTGASIAEVVRGGLDSVPRGQWEAFRSLGMTEGLGLRRIVLPQALPAILPALSSQYLNLAKNSTLAIAVGYADLYSVSDTTITQTGRAMEGFLL
;
A
#
# COMPACT_ATOMS: atom_id res chain seq x y z
N SER A 1 -32.17 14.76 -2.24
CA SER A 1 -31.04 15.54 -1.70
C SER A 1 -30.32 14.83 -0.56
N ASP A 2 -31.00 14.32 0.47
CA ASP A 2 -30.36 13.65 1.61
C ASP A 2 -29.68 12.34 1.23
N SER A 3 -30.25 11.57 0.31
CA SER A 3 -29.67 10.31 -0.18
C SER A 3 -28.36 10.52 -0.94
N THR A 4 -28.25 11.61 -1.71
CA THR A 4 -27.03 11.95 -2.45
C THR A 4 -25.92 12.39 -1.51
N ALA A 5 -26.24 13.25 -0.54
CA ALA A 5 -25.25 13.67 0.48
C ALA A 5 -24.74 12.49 1.30
N TRP A 6 -25.63 11.56 1.66
CA TRP A 6 -25.26 10.33 2.35
C TRP A 6 -24.36 9.43 1.50
N ALA A 7 -24.67 9.25 0.21
CA ALA A 7 -23.84 8.47 -0.70
C ALA A 7 -22.42 9.04 -0.85
N LEU A 8 -22.31 10.37 -1.01
CA LEU A 8 -21.01 11.05 -1.08
C LEU A 8 -20.20 10.92 0.21
N LEU A 9 -20.86 11.05 1.37
CA LEU A 9 -20.21 10.83 2.65
C LEU A 9 -19.66 9.40 2.79
N MET A 10 -20.43 8.40 2.39
CA MET A 10 -20.01 7.01 2.40
C MET A 10 -18.84 6.75 1.43
N GLY A 11 -18.91 7.33 0.22
CA GLY A 11 -17.80 7.27 -0.73
C GLY A 11 -16.51 7.89 -0.18
N TRP A 12 -16.63 9.04 0.47
CA TRP A 12 -15.49 9.71 1.11
C TRP A 12 -14.88 8.86 2.26
N LEU A 13 -15.72 8.28 3.11
CA LEU A 13 -15.27 7.38 4.18
C LEU A 13 -14.60 6.12 3.63
N ASN A 14 -15.11 5.55 2.55
CA ASN A 14 -14.51 4.41 1.89
C ASN A 14 -13.15 4.74 1.30
N SER A 15 -13.01 5.88 0.63
CA SER A 15 -11.70 6.38 0.15
C SER A 15 -10.72 6.54 1.30
N LEU A 16 -11.15 7.18 2.38
CA LEU A 16 -10.29 7.42 3.54
C LEU A 16 -9.82 6.10 4.19
N ARG A 17 -10.71 5.12 4.33
CA ARG A 17 -10.37 3.79 4.88
C ARG A 17 -9.28 3.10 4.04
N VAL A 18 -9.44 3.07 2.71
CA VAL A 18 -8.46 2.46 1.82
C VAL A 18 -7.12 3.20 1.86
N ILE A 19 -7.15 4.54 1.83
CA ILE A 19 -5.93 5.35 1.84
C ILE A 19 -5.17 5.14 3.15
N VAL A 20 -5.83 5.27 4.30
CA VAL A 20 -5.17 5.12 5.61
C VAL A 20 -4.63 3.71 5.80
N ALA A 21 -5.44 2.68 5.56
CA ALA A 21 -5.00 1.29 5.66
C ALA A 21 -3.89 0.97 4.66
N GLY A 22 -4.00 1.47 3.43
CA GLY A 22 -3.00 1.33 2.37
C GLY A 22 -1.66 1.97 2.75
N ILE A 23 -1.67 3.20 3.30
CA ILE A 23 -0.46 3.87 3.79
C ILE A 23 0.22 3.04 4.88
N VAL A 24 -0.52 2.55 5.85
CA VAL A 24 0.04 1.73 6.95
C VAL A 24 0.70 0.47 6.40
N LEU A 25 -0.05 -0.30 5.60
CA LEU A 25 0.47 -1.56 5.03
C LEU A 25 1.62 -1.34 4.05
N ALA A 26 1.53 -0.33 3.18
CA ALA A 26 2.59 0.00 2.24
C ALA A 26 3.87 0.45 2.96
N THR A 27 3.73 1.21 4.06
CA THR A 27 4.87 1.64 4.87
C THR A 27 5.55 0.45 5.56
N LEU A 28 4.77 -0.41 6.21
CA LEU A 28 5.31 -1.61 6.85
C LEU A 28 6.02 -2.51 5.83
N LEU A 29 5.38 -2.78 4.70
CA LEU A 29 5.95 -3.61 3.64
C LEU A 29 7.18 -2.96 3.01
N GLY A 30 7.13 -1.66 2.74
CA GLY A 30 8.22 -0.92 2.11
C GLY A 30 9.44 -0.76 3.01
N VAL A 31 9.25 -0.43 4.28
CA VAL A 31 10.36 -0.30 5.25
C VAL A 31 11.02 -1.65 5.49
N THR A 32 10.25 -2.70 5.71
CA THR A 32 10.81 -4.06 5.92
C THR A 32 11.54 -4.57 4.68
N THR A 33 10.98 -4.36 3.48
CA THR A 33 11.62 -4.75 2.22
C THR A 33 12.86 -3.91 1.92
N GLY A 34 12.80 -2.60 2.15
CA GLY A 34 13.95 -1.69 1.98
C GLY A 34 15.11 -2.07 2.90
N ALA A 35 14.82 -2.41 4.15
CA ALA A 35 15.81 -2.94 5.09
C ALA A 35 16.36 -4.31 4.63
N ALA A 36 15.48 -5.21 4.18
CA ALA A 36 15.86 -6.54 3.69
C ALA A 36 16.82 -6.48 2.50
N ARG A 37 16.72 -5.46 1.63
CA ARG A 37 17.64 -5.24 0.50
C ARG A 37 19.08 -4.91 0.93
N ARG A 38 19.28 -4.56 2.19
CA ARG A 38 20.62 -4.34 2.79
C ARG A 38 21.04 -5.48 3.71
N SER A 39 20.24 -6.56 3.79
CA SER A 39 20.57 -7.73 4.61
C SER A 39 21.88 -8.39 4.18
N LEU A 40 22.62 -8.88 5.14
CA LEU A 40 23.79 -9.75 4.91
C LEU A 40 23.39 -11.12 4.36
N ASN A 41 22.15 -11.55 4.62
CA ASN A 41 21.61 -12.79 4.05
C ASN A 41 21.33 -12.57 2.54
N PRO A 42 22.05 -13.26 1.64
CA PRO A 42 21.92 -13.07 0.20
C PRO A 42 20.54 -13.48 -0.33
N LEU A 43 19.91 -14.50 0.26
CA LEU A 43 18.58 -14.95 -0.13
C LEU A 43 17.54 -13.87 0.16
N LEU A 44 17.52 -13.34 1.38
CA LEU A 44 16.59 -12.27 1.77
C LEU A 44 16.76 -11.02 0.90
N ARG A 45 18.00 -10.64 0.62
CA ARG A 45 18.33 -9.50 -0.24
C ARG A 45 17.83 -9.71 -1.67
N GLN A 46 18.01 -10.92 -2.23
CA GLN A 46 17.56 -11.23 -3.59
C GLN A 46 16.03 -11.28 -3.69
N LEU A 47 15.36 -11.92 -2.73
CA LEU A 47 13.88 -11.95 -2.71
C LEU A 47 13.28 -10.55 -2.62
N ALA A 48 13.83 -9.70 -1.76
CA ALA A 48 13.41 -8.30 -1.66
C ALA A 48 13.66 -7.52 -2.97
N ALA A 49 14.79 -7.77 -3.64
CA ALA A 49 15.10 -7.13 -4.92
C ALA A 49 14.17 -7.61 -6.04
N LEU A 50 13.87 -8.91 -6.10
CA LEU A 50 12.92 -9.48 -7.06
C LEU A 50 11.51 -8.92 -6.87
N TYR A 51 11.03 -8.85 -5.63
CA TYR A 51 9.73 -8.24 -5.32
C TYR A 51 9.65 -6.80 -5.86
N VAL A 52 10.60 -5.95 -5.50
CA VAL A 52 10.60 -4.54 -5.92
C VAL A 52 10.73 -4.42 -7.44
N GLY A 53 11.66 -5.17 -8.04
CA GLY A 53 11.90 -5.15 -9.49
C GLY A 53 10.68 -5.62 -10.28
N PHE A 54 10.03 -6.68 -9.85
CA PHE A 54 8.86 -7.24 -10.53
C PHE A 54 7.63 -6.34 -10.40
N ILE A 55 7.29 -5.93 -9.17
CA ILE A 55 6.08 -5.15 -8.89
C ILE A 55 6.09 -3.79 -9.59
N ARG A 56 7.24 -3.12 -9.63
CA ARG A 56 7.34 -1.78 -10.24
C ARG A 56 7.28 -1.79 -11.78
N GLN A 57 7.45 -2.95 -12.41
CA GLN A 57 7.33 -3.07 -13.86
C GLN A 57 5.90 -3.32 -14.34
N ILE A 58 5.01 -3.74 -13.44
CA ILE A 58 3.62 -4.02 -13.76
C ILE A 58 2.78 -2.78 -13.46
N PRO A 59 1.99 -2.25 -14.42
CA PRO A 59 1.07 -1.15 -14.17
C PRO A 59 0.11 -1.46 -13.02
N LEU A 60 -0.13 -0.48 -12.14
CA LEU A 60 -0.96 -0.68 -10.95
C LEU A 60 -2.37 -1.17 -11.31
N LEU A 61 -2.97 -0.64 -12.37
CA LEU A 61 -4.31 -1.07 -12.79
C LEU A 61 -4.37 -2.59 -13.08
N LEU A 62 -3.36 -3.12 -13.76
CA LEU A 62 -3.28 -4.57 -14.02
C LEU A 62 -3.13 -5.37 -12.73
N GLN A 63 -2.41 -4.84 -11.74
CA GLN A 63 -2.29 -5.49 -10.44
C GLN A 63 -3.63 -5.50 -9.69
N LEU A 64 -4.40 -4.40 -9.73
CA LEU A 64 -5.74 -4.35 -9.12
C LEU A 64 -6.70 -5.36 -9.75
N LEU A 65 -6.71 -5.45 -11.08
CA LEU A 65 -7.51 -6.42 -11.81
C LEU A 65 -7.07 -7.87 -11.48
N PHE A 66 -5.77 -8.12 -11.38
CA PHE A 66 -5.26 -9.42 -10.98
C PHE A 66 -5.71 -9.80 -9.56
N TRP A 67 -5.54 -8.92 -8.58
CA TRP A 67 -5.98 -9.19 -7.21
C TRP A 67 -7.47 -9.46 -7.14
N TYR A 68 -8.28 -8.66 -7.84
CA TYR A 68 -9.72 -8.81 -7.83
C TYR A 68 -10.19 -10.08 -8.55
N PHE A 69 -9.87 -10.22 -9.86
CA PHE A 69 -10.40 -11.29 -10.69
C PHE A 69 -9.71 -12.64 -10.49
N VAL A 70 -8.41 -12.64 -10.29
CA VAL A 70 -7.62 -13.87 -10.21
C VAL A 70 -7.43 -14.33 -8.78
N ALA A 71 -6.97 -13.43 -7.89
CA ALA A 71 -6.63 -13.82 -6.54
C ALA A 71 -7.88 -14.03 -5.66
N PHE A 72 -8.87 -13.13 -5.72
CA PHE A 72 -10.05 -13.21 -4.84
C PHE A 72 -11.25 -13.90 -5.46
N LEU A 73 -11.69 -13.49 -6.67
CA LEU A 73 -12.83 -14.17 -7.31
C LEU A 73 -12.51 -15.61 -7.74
N GLY A 74 -11.21 -15.93 -7.88
CA GLY A 74 -10.75 -17.30 -8.08
C GLY A 74 -10.77 -18.19 -6.84
N LEU A 75 -11.04 -17.64 -5.64
CA LEU A 75 -11.16 -18.43 -4.41
C LEU A 75 -12.45 -19.26 -4.41
N PRO A 76 -12.48 -20.37 -3.64
CA PRO A 76 -13.69 -21.14 -3.43
C PRO A 76 -14.80 -20.29 -2.82
N SER A 77 -16.07 -20.61 -3.14
CA SER A 77 -17.23 -19.97 -2.52
C SER A 77 -17.40 -20.39 -1.05
N GLU A 78 -16.94 -21.59 -0.70
CA GLU A 78 -16.90 -22.02 0.69
C GLU A 78 -15.67 -21.42 1.39
N PRO A 79 -15.85 -20.80 2.57
CA PRO A 79 -14.75 -20.20 3.31
C PRO A 79 -13.71 -21.26 3.70
N PHE A 80 -12.46 -21.04 3.38
CA PHE A 80 -11.37 -21.86 3.88
C PHE A 80 -10.47 -21.04 4.82
N SER A 81 -9.88 -21.69 5.79
CA SER A 81 -9.14 -21.04 6.88
C SER A 81 -7.68 -21.47 6.88
N PRO A 82 -6.80 -20.75 6.16
CA PRO A 82 -5.38 -21.10 6.06
C PRO A 82 -4.63 -20.94 7.39
N LEU A 83 -5.12 -20.07 8.29
CA LEU A 83 -4.54 -19.78 9.60
C LEU A 83 -5.54 -20.06 10.74
N GLY A 84 -6.30 -21.14 10.62
CA GLY A 84 -7.31 -21.51 11.63
C GLY A 84 -8.47 -20.50 11.70
N ALA A 85 -9.09 -20.34 12.87
CA ALA A 85 -10.26 -19.49 13.05
C ALA A 85 -10.01 -17.98 12.92
N LEU A 86 -8.76 -17.55 12.70
CA LEU A 86 -8.40 -16.13 12.65
C LEU A 86 -8.69 -15.49 11.30
N ILE A 87 -8.53 -16.25 10.20
CA ILE A 87 -8.70 -15.75 8.84
C ILE A 87 -9.53 -16.74 8.03
N HIS A 88 -10.65 -16.26 7.51
CA HIS A 88 -11.47 -17.00 6.54
C HIS A 88 -11.38 -16.29 5.19
N LEU A 89 -11.03 -17.03 4.16
CA LEU A 89 -10.93 -16.56 2.79
C LEU A 89 -12.02 -17.20 1.94
N SER A 90 -12.72 -16.40 1.16
CA SER A 90 -13.70 -16.87 0.17
C SER A 90 -13.77 -15.89 -1.00
N ASN A 91 -14.44 -16.26 -2.07
CA ASN A 91 -14.74 -15.37 -3.19
C ASN A 91 -15.75 -14.26 -2.85
N GLN A 92 -16.31 -14.26 -1.65
CA GLN A 92 -17.22 -13.22 -1.15
C GLN A 92 -16.52 -12.19 -0.25
N GLY A 93 -15.28 -12.46 0.20
CA GLY A 93 -14.52 -11.56 1.05
C GLY A 93 -13.51 -12.26 1.94
N ILE A 94 -12.85 -11.43 2.73
CA ILE A 94 -11.93 -11.86 3.78
C ILE A 94 -12.57 -11.55 5.13
N SER A 95 -12.72 -12.56 5.98
CA SER A 95 -13.08 -12.36 7.36
C SER A 95 -11.84 -12.48 8.23
N LEU A 96 -11.52 -11.43 8.97
CA LEU A 96 -10.40 -11.35 9.89
C LEU A 96 -10.93 -11.01 11.28
N LEU A 97 -10.74 -11.90 12.26
CA LEU A 97 -11.19 -11.69 13.65
C LEU A 97 -12.67 -11.26 13.75
N GLY A 98 -13.53 -11.79 12.88
CA GLY A 98 -14.96 -11.46 12.86
C GLY A 98 -15.33 -10.19 12.07
N VAL A 99 -14.36 -9.48 11.50
CA VAL A 99 -14.60 -8.36 10.58
C VAL A 99 -14.54 -8.86 9.14
N THR A 100 -15.63 -8.70 8.40
CA THR A 100 -15.70 -9.09 6.98
C THR A 100 -15.32 -7.90 6.10
N LEU A 101 -14.30 -8.08 5.27
CA LEU A 101 -13.87 -7.13 4.25
C LEU A 101 -14.39 -7.60 2.91
N SER A 102 -14.98 -6.72 2.11
CA SER A 102 -15.41 -7.06 0.76
C SER A 102 -14.21 -7.40 -0.14
N VAL A 103 -14.45 -8.16 -1.18
CA VAL A 103 -13.43 -8.55 -2.16
C VAL A 103 -12.82 -7.32 -2.83
N GLU A 104 -13.66 -6.34 -3.17
CA GLU A 104 -13.25 -5.08 -3.79
C GLU A 104 -12.29 -4.32 -2.87
N PHE A 105 -12.67 -4.16 -1.59
CA PHE A 105 -11.81 -3.49 -0.60
C PHE A 105 -10.47 -4.21 -0.43
N ALA A 106 -10.50 -5.53 -0.29
CA ALA A 106 -9.31 -6.34 -0.10
C ALA A 106 -8.37 -6.28 -1.33
N ALA A 107 -8.92 -6.36 -2.54
CA ALA A 107 -8.15 -6.27 -3.78
C ALA A 107 -7.47 -4.90 -3.94
N VAL A 108 -8.22 -3.83 -3.70
CA VAL A 108 -7.68 -2.46 -3.78
C VAL A 108 -6.63 -2.24 -2.70
N LEU A 109 -6.91 -2.63 -1.46
CA LEU A 109 -5.98 -2.48 -0.35
C LEU A 109 -4.66 -3.22 -0.61
N LEU A 110 -4.72 -4.48 -1.04
CA LEU A 110 -3.52 -5.26 -1.35
C LEU A 110 -2.77 -4.71 -2.57
N GLY A 111 -3.46 -4.42 -3.66
CA GLY A 111 -2.85 -3.87 -4.86
C GLY A 111 -2.12 -2.56 -4.60
N LEU A 112 -2.76 -1.61 -3.91
CA LEU A 112 -2.15 -0.33 -3.52
C LEU A 112 -0.98 -0.53 -2.56
N SER A 113 -1.13 -1.41 -1.56
CA SER A 113 -0.11 -1.64 -0.54
C SER A 113 1.13 -2.31 -1.13
N VAL A 114 0.94 -3.32 -1.98
CA VAL A 114 2.04 -4.05 -2.63
C VAL A 114 2.78 -3.14 -3.61
N PHE A 115 2.06 -2.38 -4.44
CA PHE A 115 2.65 -1.47 -5.40
C PHE A 115 3.41 -0.31 -4.74
N THR A 116 2.76 0.38 -3.80
CA THR A 116 3.36 1.52 -3.09
C THR A 116 4.47 1.07 -2.15
N GLY A 117 4.32 -0.11 -1.53
CA GLY A 117 5.34 -0.72 -0.69
C GLY A 117 6.64 -0.98 -1.44
N ALA A 118 6.57 -1.44 -2.70
CA ALA A 118 7.74 -1.60 -3.56
C ALA A 118 8.44 -0.24 -3.84
N SER A 119 7.66 0.82 -4.04
CA SER A 119 8.21 2.17 -4.24
C SER A 119 8.83 2.73 -2.94
N ILE A 120 8.19 2.52 -1.79
CA ILE A 120 8.72 2.91 -0.48
C ILE A 120 10.01 2.15 -0.17
N ALA A 121 10.11 0.88 -0.54
CA ALA A 121 11.34 0.10 -0.36
C ALA A 121 12.54 0.74 -1.08
N GLU A 122 12.34 1.28 -2.28
CA GLU A 122 13.37 2.04 -2.99
C GLU A 122 13.70 3.36 -2.31
N VAL A 123 12.70 4.08 -1.80
CA VAL A 123 12.91 5.32 -1.04
C VAL A 123 13.76 5.06 0.20
N VAL A 124 13.44 4.01 0.96
CA VAL A 124 14.20 3.63 2.17
C VAL A 124 15.63 3.23 1.79
N ARG A 125 15.78 2.37 0.78
CA ARG A 125 17.11 1.96 0.31
C ARG A 125 17.94 3.16 -0.13
N GLY A 126 17.39 4.03 -0.99
CA GLY A 126 18.07 5.21 -1.48
C GLY A 126 18.47 6.19 -0.39
N GLY A 127 17.58 6.39 0.61
CA GLY A 127 17.89 7.22 1.78
C GLY A 127 19.01 6.66 2.65
N LEU A 128 19.02 5.34 2.87
CA LEU A 128 20.13 4.69 3.60
C LEU A 128 21.45 4.74 2.80
N ASP A 129 21.37 4.63 1.49
CA ASP A 129 22.55 4.70 0.60
C ASP A 129 23.10 6.13 0.47
N SER A 130 22.32 7.16 0.77
CA SER A 130 22.76 8.56 0.76
C SER A 130 23.70 8.90 1.92
N VAL A 131 23.70 8.08 2.99
CA VAL A 131 24.59 8.29 4.14
C VAL A 131 26.02 7.88 3.75
N PRO A 132 27.02 8.77 3.95
CA PRO A 132 28.41 8.49 3.57
C PRO A 132 28.95 7.20 4.18
N ARG A 133 29.69 6.43 3.39
CA ARG A 133 30.30 5.16 3.84
C ARG A 133 31.14 5.31 5.11
N GLY A 134 31.85 6.43 5.24
CA GLY A 134 32.61 6.72 6.45
C GLY A 134 31.81 6.71 7.75
N GLN A 135 30.51 7.05 7.70
CA GLN A 135 29.62 6.96 8.87
C GLN A 135 29.36 5.50 9.27
N TRP A 136 29.20 4.63 8.28
CA TRP A 136 29.05 3.18 8.48
C TRP A 136 30.33 2.56 9.03
N GLU A 137 31.50 2.96 8.56
CA GLU A 137 32.80 2.49 9.00
C GLU A 137 33.11 3.02 10.41
N ALA A 138 32.80 4.28 10.68
CA ALA A 138 33.07 4.92 11.98
C ALA A 138 32.34 4.20 13.14
N PHE A 139 31.04 3.93 13.02
CA PHE A 139 30.34 3.26 14.13
C PHE A 139 30.81 1.83 14.33
N ARG A 140 31.20 1.12 13.27
CA ARG A 140 31.78 -0.24 13.37
C ARG A 140 33.13 -0.21 14.06
N SER A 141 33.99 0.77 13.73
CA SER A 141 35.29 0.96 14.38
C SER A 141 35.18 1.28 15.88
N LEU A 142 34.07 1.90 16.30
CA LEU A 142 33.74 2.15 17.69
C LEU A 142 33.16 0.91 18.41
N GLY A 143 33.08 -0.24 17.73
CA GLY A 143 32.52 -1.46 18.31
C GLY A 143 31.01 -1.44 18.51
N MET A 144 30.29 -0.51 17.87
CA MET A 144 28.84 -0.46 17.97
C MET A 144 28.21 -1.62 17.17
N THR A 145 27.13 -2.18 17.69
CA THR A 145 26.31 -3.15 16.94
C THR A 145 25.64 -2.49 15.74
N GLU A 146 25.40 -3.25 14.67
CA GLU A 146 24.73 -2.74 13.46
C GLU A 146 23.39 -2.03 13.77
N GLY A 147 22.57 -2.62 14.67
CA GLY A 147 21.29 -2.00 15.07
C GLY A 147 21.46 -0.66 15.80
N LEU A 148 22.45 -0.55 16.67
CA LEU A 148 22.72 0.69 17.40
C LEU A 148 23.27 1.76 16.48
N GLY A 149 24.24 1.42 15.61
CA GLY A 149 24.80 2.31 14.59
C GLY A 149 23.72 2.79 13.60
N LEU A 150 22.88 1.88 13.11
CA LEU A 150 21.76 2.22 12.25
C LEU A 150 20.82 3.23 12.93
N ARG A 151 20.38 2.94 14.16
CA ARG A 151 19.40 3.78 14.88
C ARG A 151 19.94 5.13 15.27
N ARG A 152 21.20 5.22 15.75
CA ARG A 152 21.74 6.44 16.34
C ARG A 152 22.54 7.30 15.38
N ILE A 153 23.09 6.72 14.30
CA ILE A 153 23.98 7.42 13.39
C ILE A 153 23.38 7.51 12.00
N VAL A 154 22.98 6.37 11.42
CA VAL A 154 22.57 6.31 10.02
C VAL A 154 21.16 6.85 9.81
N LEU A 155 20.17 6.37 10.57
CA LEU A 155 18.77 6.77 10.39
C LEU A 155 18.57 8.29 10.55
N PRO A 156 19.11 8.98 11.57
CA PRO A 156 18.95 10.43 11.66
C PRO A 156 19.50 11.20 10.46
N GLN A 157 20.55 10.68 9.83
CA GLN A 157 21.12 11.25 8.61
C GLN A 157 20.37 10.90 7.34
N ALA A 158 19.73 9.70 7.29
CA ALA A 158 18.94 9.25 6.15
C ALA A 158 17.53 9.88 6.11
N LEU A 159 16.93 10.17 7.27
CA LEU A 159 15.55 10.68 7.39
C LEU A 159 15.28 11.94 6.56
N PRO A 160 16.16 12.95 6.50
CA PRO A 160 15.92 14.13 5.65
C PRO A 160 15.75 13.81 4.16
N ALA A 161 16.35 12.73 3.68
CA ALA A 161 16.16 12.26 2.30
C ALA A 161 14.93 11.37 2.17
N ILE A 162 14.63 10.55 3.18
CA ILE A 162 13.51 9.61 3.17
C ILE A 162 12.15 10.33 3.30
N LEU A 163 12.01 11.26 4.25
CA LEU A 163 10.70 11.82 4.61
C LEU A 163 9.99 12.56 3.45
N PRO A 164 10.65 13.44 2.67
CA PRO A 164 10.00 14.10 1.54
C PRO A 164 9.57 13.10 0.45
N ALA A 165 10.43 12.13 0.15
CA ALA A 165 10.13 11.09 -0.84
C ALA A 165 8.99 10.17 -0.37
N LEU A 166 8.94 9.84 0.92
CA LEU A 166 7.86 9.06 1.53
C LEU A 166 6.52 9.80 1.45
N SER A 167 6.51 11.09 1.76
CA SER A 167 5.31 11.94 1.62
C SER A 167 4.77 11.92 0.19
N SER A 168 5.66 11.98 -0.82
CA SER A 168 5.28 11.86 -2.23
C SER A 168 4.65 10.49 -2.55
N GLN A 169 5.13 9.40 -1.94
CA GLN A 169 4.52 8.07 -2.13
C GLN A 169 3.12 7.99 -1.51
N TYR A 170 2.88 8.63 -0.37
CA TYR A 170 1.56 8.68 0.26
C TYR A 170 0.56 9.48 -0.58
N LEU A 171 0.98 10.61 -1.14
CA LEU A 171 0.15 11.38 -2.08
C LEU A 171 -0.16 10.57 -3.36
N ASN A 172 0.83 9.84 -3.87
CA ASN A 172 0.61 8.96 -5.03
C ASN A 172 -0.36 7.84 -4.70
N LEU A 173 -0.26 7.22 -3.52
CA LEU A 173 -1.21 6.19 -3.08
C LEU A 173 -2.63 6.77 -3.01
N ALA A 174 -2.81 7.95 -2.42
CA ALA A 174 -4.10 8.61 -2.34
C ALA A 174 -4.68 8.93 -3.74
N LYS A 175 -3.87 9.41 -4.68
CA LYS A 175 -4.30 9.60 -6.07
C LYS A 175 -4.65 8.28 -6.76
N ASN A 176 -3.84 7.25 -6.56
CA ASN A 176 -4.02 5.94 -7.17
C ASN A 176 -5.23 5.19 -6.60
N SER A 177 -5.75 5.57 -5.43
CA SER A 177 -6.96 4.95 -4.88
C SER A 177 -8.18 5.15 -5.78
N THR A 178 -8.20 6.16 -6.63
CA THR A 178 -9.28 6.38 -7.63
C THR A 178 -9.37 5.26 -8.67
N LEU A 179 -8.28 4.50 -8.89
CA LEU A 179 -8.31 3.32 -9.76
C LEU A 179 -9.17 2.18 -9.19
N ALA A 180 -9.61 2.29 -7.93
CA ALA A 180 -10.53 1.35 -7.30
C ALA A 180 -11.87 1.22 -8.04
N ILE A 181 -12.26 2.23 -8.81
CA ILE A 181 -13.44 2.19 -9.68
C ILE A 181 -13.37 1.02 -10.67
N ALA A 182 -12.18 0.64 -11.12
CA ALA A 182 -11.99 -0.45 -12.08
C ALA A 182 -12.43 -1.83 -11.56
N VAL A 183 -12.48 -1.99 -10.24
CA VAL A 183 -12.96 -3.22 -9.57
C VAL A 183 -14.30 -3.03 -8.86
N GLY A 184 -14.98 -1.91 -9.12
CA GLY A 184 -16.31 -1.62 -8.58
C GLY A 184 -16.32 -1.21 -7.11
N TYR A 185 -15.18 -0.82 -6.54
CA TYR A 185 -15.14 -0.29 -5.18
C TYR A 185 -15.78 1.11 -5.12
N ALA A 186 -16.78 1.28 -4.27
CA ALA A 186 -17.54 2.51 -4.14
C ALA A 186 -16.76 3.57 -3.32
N ASP A 187 -15.71 4.13 -3.92
CA ASP A 187 -14.96 5.26 -3.38
C ASP A 187 -15.63 6.61 -3.73
N LEU A 188 -15.06 7.70 -3.28
CA LEU A 188 -15.60 9.04 -3.54
C LEU A 188 -15.71 9.32 -5.05
N TYR A 189 -14.71 8.93 -5.83
CA TYR A 189 -14.69 9.16 -7.28
C TYR A 189 -15.83 8.39 -7.98
N SER A 190 -15.99 7.11 -7.66
CA SER A 190 -17.05 6.26 -8.20
C SER A 190 -18.46 6.77 -7.88
N VAL A 191 -18.67 7.21 -6.62
CA VAL A 191 -19.95 7.74 -6.17
C VAL A 191 -20.22 9.10 -6.82
N SER A 192 -19.22 9.95 -6.96
CA SER A 192 -19.36 11.26 -7.64
C SER A 192 -19.69 11.09 -9.11
N ASP A 193 -18.99 10.21 -9.83
CA ASP A 193 -19.25 9.92 -11.25
C ASP A 193 -20.66 9.38 -11.47
N THR A 194 -21.12 8.45 -10.62
CA THR A 194 -22.49 7.94 -10.65
C THR A 194 -23.51 9.05 -10.40
N THR A 195 -23.23 9.93 -9.42
CA THR A 195 -24.12 11.05 -9.09
C THR A 195 -24.21 12.06 -10.24
N ILE A 196 -23.08 12.40 -10.87
CA ILE A 196 -23.04 13.27 -12.05
C ILE A 196 -23.88 12.68 -13.18
N THR A 197 -23.69 11.39 -13.46
CA THR A 197 -24.38 10.68 -14.54
C THR A 197 -25.89 10.63 -14.31
N GLN A 198 -26.35 10.41 -13.07
CA GLN A 198 -27.77 10.31 -12.74
C GLN A 198 -28.46 11.66 -12.60
N THR A 199 -27.77 12.69 -12.13
CA THR A 199 -28.37 14.01 -11.85
C THR A 199 -28.12 15.06 -12.95
N GLY A 200 -27.16 14.82 -13.84
CA GLY A 200 -26.72 15.76 -14.87
C GLY A 200 -25.99 17.01 -14.33
N ARG A 201 -25.61 17.02 -13.02
CA ARG A 201 -24.96 18.15 -12.35
C ARG A 201 -23.44 18.03 -12.37
N ALA A 202 -22.88 18.07 -13.58
CA ALA A 202 -21.46 17.86 -13.79
C ALA A 202 -20.57 18.85 -13.02
N MET A 203 -20.93 20.15 -13.00
CA MET A 203 -20.10 21.17 -12.36
C MET A 203 -20.02 21.00 -10.83
N GLU A 204 -21.12 20.65 -10.19
CA GLU A 204 -21.16 20.43 -8.75
C GLU A 204 -20.39 19.15 -8.34
N GLY A 205 -20.42 18.12 -9.19
CA GLY A 205 -19.70 16.86 -8.94
C GLY A 205 -18.18 16.97 -9.13
N PHE A 206 -17.70 17.87 -10.01
CA PHE A 206 -16.26 18.09 -10.20
C PHE A 206 -15.62 18.94 -9.10
N LEU A 207 -16.41 19.63 -8.27
CA LEU A 207 -15.91 20.45 -7.16
C LEU A 207 -15.76 19.67 -5.84
N LEU A 208 -16.15 18.38 -5.81
CA LEU A 208 -16.02 17.46 -4.67
C LEU A 208 -14.73 16.65 -4.75
#